data_6e0badd854de2f6bb22addab8f4f47b8
#
_entry.id   6e0badd854de2f6bb22addab8f4f47b8
#
_cell.length_a   1.000
_cell.length_b   1.000
_cell.length_c   1.000
_cell.angle_alpha   90.00
_cell.angle_beta   90.00
_cell.angle_gamma   90.00
#
_symmetry.space_group_name_H-M   'P 1'
#
loop_
_entity.id
_entity.type
_entity.pdbx_description
1 polymer ?
#
loop_
_entity_poly.entity_id
_entity_poly.type
_entity_poly.pdbx_seq_one_letter_code
_entity_poly.pdbx_strand_id
1 'polypeptide(L)'
;MRANRVIIGSIIGCCVLIAILAGFAIMQTRGSGGPTPPASPAGESGGTPQAPSVSGTPAASDGLLAMPETPEGRPADSSEDKLDGWLVGADGEQAASDSEDNLESPLPPTDDGQETPPPFVKAYNLPDGFVYVDDHIPGVRLDIRYFGENNFVGAPVDGYKGPFAILTKEAADALAKVQEEVRSLGYTLLIYDAYRPQKAVDHFKRWSQDPSDTKTKADHYPDLEKSRLFKMGYIASRSGHSRGSTVDLTLADAATGEPLDMGGPFDFFGEVSHHDTPLITEEQAANRRILKDAMERHGFEAYAKEWWHYTLADEPYPETYFDFDVE
;
A
#
# COMPACT_ATOMS: atom_id res chain seq x y z
N MET A 1 -63.67 32.97 -16.11
CA MET A 1 -63.86 33.01 -17.61
C MET A 1 -62.62 32.49 -18.27
N ARG A 2 -62.81 31.45 -19.09
CA ARG A 2 -61.96 30.92 -20.19
C ARG A 2 -60.62 30.27 -19.73
N ALA A 3 -60.36 29.07 -19.91
CA ALA A 3 -60.77 27.99 -20.82
C ALA A 3 -59.46 27.29 -21.24
N ASN A 4 -59.41 26.01 -20.99
CA ASN A 4 -58.71 24.88 -21.64
C ASN A 4 -57.87 25.20 -22.88
N ARG A 5 -56.66 24.61 -22.91
CA ARG A 5 -56.22 23.83 -24.05
C ARG A 5 -55.29 22.67 -23.65
N VAL A 6 -55.87 21.49 -23.80
CA VAL A 6 -55.24 20.19 -23.99
C VAL A 6 -54.75 20.09 -25.45
N ILE A 7 -53.52 19.64 -25.72
CA ILE A 7 -53.06 19.06 -26.98
C ILE A 7 -52.09 17.96 -26.57
N ILE A 8 -52.39 16.71 -26.59
CA ILE A 8 -52.40 15.56 -27.52
C ILE A 8 -51.31 15.67 -28.60
N GLY A 9 -50.39 14.75 -28.53
CA GLY A 9 -49.38 14.43 -29.55
C GLY A 9 -48.55 13.28 -29.04
N SER A 10 -48.95 12.06 -29.19
CA SER A 10 -48.76 11.03 -30.25
C SER A 10 -47.39 10.38 -30.11
N ILE A 11 -47.30 9.18 -29.56
CA ILE A 11 -47.31 7.83 -30.18
C ILE A 11 -46.62 7.87 -31.59
N ILE A 12 -45.33 7.65 -31.63
CA ILE A 12 -44.56 6.95 -32.68
C ILE A 12 -43.21 6.61 -32.07
N GLY A 13 -42.90 5.33 -31.92
CA GLY A 13 -41.58 4.89 -31.45
C GLY A 13 -41.53 3.49 -30.84
N CYS A 14 -42.48 2.65 -31.24
CA CYS A 14 -42.53 1.29 -30.76
C CYS A 14 -42.58 0.30 -31.90
N CYS A 15 -41.57 0.23 -32.74
CA CYS A 15 -41.46 -0.79 -33.80
C CYS A 15 -40.05 -0.93 -34.37
N VAL A 16 -38.99 -1.06 -33.56
CA VAL A 16 -37.64 -1.53 -34.05
C VAL A 16 -36.93 -2.33 -32.95
N LEU A 17 -37.55 -3.28 -32.32
CA LEU A 17 -36.90 -4.15 -31.37
C LEU A 17 -37.47 -5.58 -31.35
N ILE A 18 -37.91 -6.11 -32.53
CA ILE A 18 -38.28 -7.51 -32.71
C ILE A 18 -37.72 -7.98 -34.06
N ALA A 19 -36.43 -8.16 -34.20
CA ALA A 19 -35.85 -8.87 -35.33
C ALA A 19 -34.41 -9.41 -35.08
N ILE A 20 -33.99 -9.69 -33.86
CA ILE A 20 -32.69 -10.38 -33.61
C ILE A 20 -32.86 -11.49 -32.49
N LEU A 21 -33.94 -12.24 -32.52
CA LEU A 21 -34.10 -13.43 -31.66
C LEU A 21 -34.74 -14.63 -32.37
N ALA A 22 -34.48 -14.79 -33.68
CA ALA A 22 -34.91 -15.95 -34.44
C ALA A 22 -33.82 -16.54 -35.32
N GLY A 23 -32.66 -16.83 -34.76
CA GLY A 23 -31.52 -17.39 -35.52
C GLY A 23 -30.69 -18.45 -34.78
N PHE A 24 -31.12 -18.98 -33.64
CA PHE A 24 -30.31 -19.95 -32.90
C PHE A 24 -31.08 -21.16 -32.33
N ALA A 25 -32.06 -21.65 -33.10
CA ALA A 25 -32.83 -22.83 -32.66
C ALA A 25 -33.20 -23.78 -33.82
N ILE A 26 -32.25 -24.15 -34.69
CA ILE A 26 -32.40 -25.33 -35.56
C ILE A 26 -30.99 -25.87 -35.82
N MET A 27 -30.47 -26.70 -34.94
CA MET A 27 -29.46 -27.76 -35.26
C MET A 27 -29.20 -28.68 -34.05
N GLN A 28 -30.23 -29.37 -33.62
CA GLN A 28 -30.06 -30.57 -32.77
C GLN A 28 -31.20 -31.55 -33.06
N THR A 29 -31.04 -32.31 -34.12
CA THR A 29 -31.60 -33.70 -34.20
C THR A 29 -30.92 -34.41 -35.36
N ARG A 30 -30.07 -35.38 -35.08
CA ARG A 30 -29.93 -36.65 -35.76
C ARG A 30 -28.50 -37.17 -35.66
N GLY A 31 -28.37 -38.37 -35.09
CA GLY A 31 -27.22 -39.20 -35.30
C GLY A 31 -26.83 -40.04 -34.08
N SER A 32 -27.70 -40.98 -33.69
CA SER A 32 -27.31 -42.14 -32.89
C SER A 32 -26.38 -43.04 -33.66
N GLY A 33 -25.31 -43.50 -33.03
CA GLY A 33 -24.51 -44.59 -33.60
C GLY A 33 -23.11 -44.60 -32.93
N GLY A 34 -22.97 -45.31 -31.81
CA GLY A 34 -21.68 -45.64 -31.26
C GLY A 34 -20.96 -46.76 -32.01
N PRO A 35 -19.72 -46.93 -31.77
CA PRO A 35 -19.27 -48.25 -31.35
C PRO A 35 -18.43 -48.22 -30.05
N THR A 36 -18.71 -49.26 -29.27
CA THR A 36 -18.04 -49.76 -28.06
C THR A 36 -16.51 -49.94 -28.27
N PRO A 37 -15.71 -49.64 -27.22
CA PRO A 37 -14.30 -50.01 -27.23
C PRO A 37 -14.10 -51.50 -26.93
N PRO A 38 -13.10 -52.19 -27.52
CA PRO A 38 -12.81 -53.58 -27.22
C PRO A 38 -12.04 -53.73 -25.89
N ALA A 39 -12.32 -54.82 -25.24
CA ALA A 39 -11.80 -55.28 -23.96
C ALA A 39 -10.28 -55.53 -24.00
N SER A 40 -9.64 -55.28 -22.86
CA SER A 40 -8.28 -55.72 -22.52
C SER A 40 -8.14 -57.22 -22.49
N PRO A 41 -6.99 -57.76 -22.86
CA PRO A 41 -6.54 -59.03 -22.32
C PRO A 41 -5.59 -58.84 -21.14
N ALA A 42 -5.81 -59.66 -20.14
CA ALA A 42 -5.00 -59.83 -18.96
C ALA A 42 -3.74 -60.68 -19.27
N GLY A 43 -2.68 -60.37 -18.51
CA GLY A 43 -1.66 -61.34 -18.12
C GLY A 43 -0.30 -61.16 -18.80
N GLU A 44 0.73 -60.80 -18.06
CA GLU A 44 1.74 -61.69 -17.55
C GLU A 44 2.85 -60.92 -16.82
N SER A 45 3.27 -61.56 -15.77
CA SER A 45 4.32 -61.25 -14.81
C SER A 45 5.72 -61.10 -15.44
N GLY A 46 6.55 -60.27 -14.82
CA GLY A 46 7.98 -60.55 -14.73
C GLY A 46 8.90 -59.40 -15.09
N GLY A 47 9.76 -59.07 -14.16
CA GLY A 47 11.06 -58.51 -14.48
C GLY A 47 11.33 -57.07 -14.03
N THR A 48 11.79 -56.97 -12.83
CA THR A 48 12.59 -55.82 -12.34
C THR A 48 13.88 -55.71 -13.17
N PRO A 49 14.26 -54.56 -13.67
CA PRO A 49 15.65 -54.32 -13.97
C PRO A 49 16.27 -53.41 -12.90
N GLN A 50 17.29 -53.98 -12.33
CA GLN A 50 18.30 -53.50 -11.43
C GLN A 50 19.04 -52.28 -12.03
N ALA A 51 19.30 -51.27 -11.23
CA ALA A 51 20.16 -50.14 -11.54
C ALA A 51 21.62 -50.58 -11.73
N PRO A 52 22.39 -50.01 -12.66
CA PRO A 52 23.82 -50.19 -12.66
C PRO A 52 24.49 -49.20 -11.72
N SER A 53 25.14 -49.74 -10.71
CA SER A 53 26.17 -49.11 -9.93
C SER A 53 27.45 -48.99 -10.77
N VAL A 54 27.96 -47.79 -10.95
CA VAL A 54 29.33 -47.58 -11.40
C VAL A 54 30.04 -46.71 -10.39
N SER A 55 30.89 -47.39 -9.63
CA SER A 55 31.96 -46.81 -8.84
C SER A 55 33.08 -46.36 -9.79
N GLY A 56 33.57 -45.19 -9.59
CA GLY A 56 34.74 -44.67 -10.27
C GLY A 56 35.20 -43.34 -9.70
N THR A 57 36.00 -43.42 -8.65
CA THR A 57 36.88 -42.31 -8.26
C THR A 57 38.14 -42.40 -9.16
N PRO A 58 38.63 -41.28 -9.65
CA PRO A 58 40.04 -41.04 -9.49
C PRO A 58 40.38 -39.62 -9.02
N ALA A 59 41.23 -39.61 -8.02
CA ALA A 59 42.48 -38.85 -7.87
C ALA A 59 42.51 -37.36 -8.12
N ALA A 60 42.94 -36.72 -7.05
CA ALA A 60 43.39 -35.35 -6.89
C ALA A 60 44.41 -34.94 -7.99
N SER A 61 44.27 -33.72 -8.45
CA SER A 61 45.40 -32.92 -8.89
C SER A 61 45.28 -31.52 -8.36
N ASP A 62 46.30 -31.16 -7.64
CA ASP A 62 46.62 -29.84 -7.11
C ASP A 62 46.54 -28.76 -8.17
N GLY A 63 45.85 -27.69 -7.86
CA GLY A 63 45.85 -26.43 -8.58
C GLY A 63 45.64 -25.26 -7.61
N LEU A 64 46.69 -25.02 -6.84
CA LEU A 64 46.86 -23.84 -5.99
C LEU A 64 46.94 -22.61 -6.90
N LEU A 65 45.93 -21.76 -6.92
CA LEU A 65 46.01 -20.40 -7.44
C LEU A 65 45.61 -19.38 -6.39
N ALA A 66 46.56 -18.58 -6.08
CA ALA A 66 46.74 -17.55 -5.13
C ALA A 66 45.56 -16.58 -5.02
N MET A 67 45.23 -16.25 -3.78
CA MET A 67 44.52 -15.04 -3.37
C MET A 67 45.45 -13.82 -3.51
N PRO A 68 44.99 -12.68 -3.99
CA PRO A 68 45.79 -11.46 -3.84
C PRO A 68 45.59 -10.91 -2.44
N GLU A 69 46.75 -10.64 -1.87
CA GLU A 69 46.98 -10.05 -0.55
C GLU A 69 46.42 -8.62 -0.46
N THR A 70 45.87 -8.31 0.70
CA THR A 70 45.55 -6.97 1.17
C THR A 70 46.85 -6.17 1.39
N PRO A 71 46.93 -4.88 1.03
CA PRO A 71 47.99 -4.05 1.55
C PRO A 71 47.59 -3.48 2.91
N GLU A 72 48.31 -3.92 3.93
CA GLU A 72 48.51 -3.16 5.17
C GLU A 72 49.31 -1.88 4.86
N GLY A 73 48.88 -0.81 5.50
CA GLY A 73 49.65 0.42 5.46
C GLY A 73 49.01 1.55 6.26
N ARG A 74 49.16 1.47 7.59
CA ARG A 74 49.08 2.64 8.48
C ARG A 74 50.38 3.45 8.35
N PRO A 75 50.39 4.79 8.61
CA PRO A 75 50.62 5.18 9.98
C PRO A 75 49.69 6.28 10.51
N ALA A 76 49.56 6.25 11.82
CA ALA A 76 49.03 7.27 12.67
C ALA A 76 49.90 8.54 12.56
N ASP A 77 49.25 9.67 12.46
CA ASP A 77 49.85 10.94 12.84
C ASP A 77 48.99 11.61 13.91
N SER A 78 49.68 11.75 15.03
CA SER A 78 49.25 12.44 16.22
C SER A 78 49.54 13.93 16.04
N SER A 79 48.55 14.76 16.16
CA SER A 79 48.77 16.15 16.57
C SER A 79 47.78 16.54 17.65
N GLU A 80 48.25 16.36 18.89
CA GLU A 80 47.80 17.16 20.02
C GLU A 80 48.16 18.62 19.74
N ASP A 81 47.20 19.51 19.85
CA ASP A 81 47.46 20.92 20.15
C ASP A 81 46.33 21.45 21.05
N LYS A 82 46.68 21.44 22.34
CA LYS A 82 46.72 22.56 23.29
C LYS A 82 45.38 23.22 23.63
N LEU A 83 44.95 22.78 24.81
CA LEU A 83 44.27 23.57 25.83
C LEU A 83 45.19 24.70 26.34
N ASP A 84 44.70 25.91 26.27
CA ASP A 84 45.05 27.02 27.19
C ASP A 84 43.75 27.83 27.32
N GLY A 85 43.08 27.95 28.41
CA GLY A 85 43.54 28.30 29.74
C GLY A 85 42.95 29.64 30.06
N TRP A 86 41.88 29.68 30.82
CA TRP A 86 41.49 30.85 31.61
C TRP A 86 40.87 30.40 32.91
N LEU A 87 41.75 30.20 33.90
CA LEU A 87 41.50 30.21 35.32
C LEU A 87 42.08 31.52 35.84
N VAL A 88 41.30 32.33 36.55
CA VAL A 88 41.61 33.24 37.69
C VAL A 88 40.26 33.87 38.05
N GLY A 89 39.80 33.98 39.30
CA GLY A 89 40.38 33.76 40.59
C GLY A 89 39.29 33.91 41.61
N ALA A 90 39.54 33.29 42.70
CA ALA A 90 38.77 33.29 43.92
C ALA A 90 38.82 34.64 44.63
N ASP A 91 37.86 34.83 45.49
CA ASP A 91 37.88 35.27 46.85
C ASP A 91 36.77 36.25 47.20
N GLY A 92 36.16 36.01 48.32
CA GLY A 92 35.64 37.05 49.19
C GLY A 92 34.19 36.91 49.69
N GLU A 93 34.06 36.15 50.80
CA GLU A 93 33.41 36.54 52.06
C GLU A 93 31.88 36.87 52.11
N GLN A 94 31.35 36.15 53.06
CA GLN A 94 30.11 36.23 53.83
C GLN A 94 29.53 37.60 54.11
N ALA A 95 28.24 37.72 54.02
CA ALA A 95 27.39 38.36 55.01
C ALA A 95 25.96 37.86 54.91
N ALA A 96 25.48 37.30 55.99
CA ALA A 96 24.08 37.04 56.23
C ALA A 96 23.33 38.33 56.46
N SER A 97 22.12 38.44 55.94
CA SER A 97 21.04 39.16 56.61
C SER A 97 19.69 38.68 56.09
N ASP A 98 18.88 38.38 57.05
CA ASP A 98 17.46 38.08 57.05
C ASP A 98 16.65 39.03 56.19
N SER A 99 15.62 38.53 55.63
CA SER A 99 14.23 38.94 55.76
C SER A 99 13.41 38.86 54.46
N GLU A 100 12.29 38.31 54.73
CA GLU A 100 10.94 38.64 54.21
C GLU A 100 10.41 37.91 53.03
N ASP A 101 9.44 37.08 53.36
CA ASP A 101 8.20 36.73 52.63
C ASP A 101 8.02 37.47 51.34
N ASN A 102 8.25 36.79 50.23
CA ASN A 102 7.63 37.11 48.99
C ASN A 102 6.61 36.00 48.67
N LEU A 103 5.36 36.26 49.06
CA LEU A 103 4.19 35.54 48.57
C LEU A 103 4.16 35.74 47.07
N GLU A 104 4.78 34.83 46.34
CA GLU A 104 4.62 34.70 44.91
C GLU A 104 3.20 34.18 44.64
N SER A 105 2.32 35.10 44.27
CA SER A 105 1.00 34.74 43.74
C SER A 105 1.15 33.78 42.60
N PRO A 106 0.43 32.63 42.59
CA PRO A 106 0.44 31.74 41.44
C PRO A 106 -0.08 32.55 40.24
N LEU A 107 0.75 32.62 39.20
CA LEU A 107 0.33 33.07 37.87
C LEU A 107 -0.92 32.28 37.48
N PRO A 108 -1.95 32.91 36.95
CA PRO A 108 -3.08 32.18 36.42
C PRO A 108 -2.56 31.22 35.32
N PRO A 109 -3.15 30.03 35.21
CA PRO A 109 -2.81 29.12 34.13
C PRO A 109 -3.01 29.88 32.83
N THR A 110 -1.97 29.99 32.02
CA THR A 110 -2.08 30.39 30.62
C THR A 110 -2.86 29.30 29.94
N ASP A 111 -4.16 29.48 29.82
CA ASP A 111 -5.01 28.77 28.89
C ASP A 111 -4.61 29.28 27.51
N ASP A 112 -3.66 28.64 26.95
CA ASP A 112 -3.19 28.89 25.58
C ASP A 112 -4.16 28.32 24.56
N GLY A 113 -5.45 28.33 24.86
CA GLY A 113 -6.57 28.25 23.93
C GLY A 113 -6.35 27.46 22.64
N GLN A 114 -5.51 26.44 22.69
CA GLN A 114 -5.36 25.54 21.57
C GLN A 114 -6.55 24.58 21.61
N GLU A 115 -7.67 25.04 21.03
CA GLU A 115 -8.82 24.18 20.76
C GLU A 115 -8.28 22.99 19.97
N THR A 116 -8.23 21.83 20.60
CA THR A 116 -8.01 20.59 19.86
C THR A 116 -9.17 20.48 18.86
N PRO A 117 -8.89 20.35 17.56
CA PRO A 117 -9.96 20.22 16.58
C PRO A 117 -10.86 19.05 17.00
N PRO A 118 -12.18 19.17 16.80
CA PRO A 118 -13.10 18.12 17.18
C PRO A 118 -12.68 16.82 16.51
N PRO A 119 -12.81 15.68 17.21
CA PRO A 119 -12.47 14.38 16.62
C PRO A 119 -13.31 14.18 15.37
N PHE A 120 -12.66 13.70 14.28
CA PHE A 120 -13.39 13.31 13.07
C PHE A 120 -14.38 12.21 13.41
N VAL A 121 -15.63 12.38 12.95
CA VAL A 121 -16.72 11.44 13.21
C VAL A 121 -17.09 10.74 11.90
N LYS A 122 -17.08 9.41 11.93
CA LYS A 122 -17.51 8.58 10.79
C LYS A 122 -18.99 8.80 10.50
N ALA A 123 -19.34 8.96 9.24
CA ALA A 123 -20.73 9.20 8.82
C ALA A 123 -21.63 7.97 8.98
N TYR A 124 -21.08 6.76 8.97
CA TYR A 124 -21.79 5.46 9.06
C TYR A 124 -22.93 5.30 8.03
N ASN A 125 -22.81 5.93 6.87
CA ASN A 125 -23.73 5.86 5.75
C ASN A 125 -23.10 5.21 4.51
N LEU A 126 -22.17 4.30 4.72
CA LEU A 126 -21.45 3.61 3.65
C LEU A 126 -22.44 2.83 2.75
N PRO A 127 -22.14 2.70 1.46
CA PRO A 127 -22.86 1.79 0.59
C PRO A 127 -22.83 0.35 1.12
N ASP A 128 -23.87 -0.42 0.82
CA ASP A 128 -23.95 -1.83 1.19
C ASP A 128 -22.69 -2.59 0.74
N GLY A 129 -22.17 -3.42 1.62
CA GLY A 129 -20.95 -4.20 1.38
C GLY A 129 -19.64 -3.50 1.73
N PHE A 130 -19.67 -2.26 2.21
CA PHE A 130 -18.49 -1.54 2.67
C PHE A 130 -18.44 -1.41 4.20
N VAL A 131 -17.22 -1.38 4.74
CA VAL A 131 -16.97 -1.25 6.18
C VAL A 131 -15.79 -0.29 6.43
N TYR A 132 -15.77 0.35 7.61
CA TYR A 132 -14.57 1.02 8.09
C TYR A 132 -13.58 -0.01 8.61
N VAL A 133 -12.33 0.11 8.14
CA VAL A 133 -11.29 -0.91 8.40
C VAL A 133 -10.96 -1.01 9.89
N ASP A 134 -10.85 0.12 10.58
CA ASP A 134 -10.51 0.17 12.00
C ASP A 134 -11.64 -0.30 12.93
N ASP A 135 -12.91 -0.21 12.51
CA ASP A 135 -14.04 -0.83 13.21
C ASP A 135 -14.07 -2.35 12.99
N HIS A 136 -13.61 -2.80 11.83
CA HIS A 136 -13.66 -4.21 11.43
C HIS A 136 -12.42 -5.00 11.89
N ILE A 137 -11.25 -4.36 11.94
CA ILE A 137 -9.95 -4.98 12.23
C ILE A 137 -9.33 -4.34 13.48
N PRO A 138 -9.47 -4.95 14.66
CA PRO A 138 -8.93 -4.40 15.90
C PRO A 138 -7.41 -4.25 15.86
N GLY A 139 -6.94 -3.04 16.18
CA GLY A 139 -5.52 -2.74 16.34
C GLY A 139 -4.79 -2.42 15.04
N VAL A 140 -5.47 -2.36 13.89
CA VAL A 140 -4.93 -1.73 12.68
C VAL A 140 -4.67 -0.26 12.93
N ARG A 141 -3.65 0.30 12.30
CA ARG A 141 -3.33 1.73 12.37
C ARG A 141 -3.63 2.41 11.05
N LEU A 142 -3.99 3.70 11.12
CA LEU A 142 -4.32 4.50 9.95
C LEU A 142 -3.38 5.71 9.87
N ASP A 143 -2.82 5.98 8.70
CA ASP A 143 -2.09 7.18 8.32
C ASP A 143 -2.55 7.56 6.90
N ILE A 144 -3.80 8.01 6.80
CA ILE A 144 -4.47 8.22 5.50
C ILE A 144 -3.87 9.44 4.80
N ARG A 145 -2.97 9.15 3.87
CA ARG A 145 -2.10 10.14 3.22
C ARG A 145 -2.86 11.16 2.39
N TYR A 146 -3.93 10.74 1.74
CA TYR A 146 -4.69 11.65 0.85
C TYR A 146 -5.69 12.55 1.58
N PHE A 147 -5.91 12.32 2.87
CA PHE A 147 -6.66 13.26 3.70
C PHE A 147 -5.85 14.52 4.03
N GLY A 148 -4.54 14.42 4.15
CA GLY A 148 -3.62 15.51 4.49
C GLY A 148 -2.76 15.99 3.31
N GLU A 149 -1.69 16.69 3.63
CA GLU A 149 -0.74 17.22 2.66
C GLU A 149 0.46 16.28 2.40
N ASN A 150 0.63 15.22 3.23
CA ASN A 150 1.75 14.29 3.14
C ASN A 150 1.52 13.22 2.06
N ASN A 151 1.45 13.66 0.81
CA ASN A 151 1.25 12.83 -0.39
C ASN A 151 1.88 13.48 -1.62
N PHE A 152 1.91 12.78 -2.74
CA PHE A 152 2.55 13.28 -3.96
C PHE A 152 1.89 14.51 -4.59
N VAL A 153 0.61 14.80 -4.27
CA VAL A 153 -0.08 16.04 -4.67
C VAL A 153 0.37 17.21 -3.80
N GLY A 154 0.71 16.94 -2.52
CA GLY A 154 1.07 17.92 -1.51
C GLY A 154 -0.10 18.81 -1.08
N ALA A 155 -1.30 18.25 -1.11
CA ALA A 155 -2.55 18.87 -0.66
C ALA A 155 -3.58 17.79 -0.34
N PRO A 156 -4.61 18.08 0.46
CA PRO A 156 -5.76 17.21 0.63
C PRO A 156 -6.41 16.88 -0.72
N VAL A 157 -6.76 15.61 -0.90
CA VAL A 157 -7.29 15.09 -2.16
C VAL A 157 -8.82 15.07 -2.14
N ASP A 158 -9.44 15.37 -3.29
CA ASP A 158 -10.89 15.41 -3.41
C ASP A 158 -11.54 14.10 -2.97
N GLY A 159 -12.59 14.23 -2.15
CA GLY A 159 -13.35 13.08 -1.65
C GLY A 159 -12.88 12.51 -0.32
N TYR A 160 -11.71 12.90 0.19
CA TYR A 160 -11.28 12.56 1.56
C TYR A 160 -11.76 13.64 2.52
N LYS A 161 -12.82 13.33 3.31
CA LYS A 161 -13.43 14.24 4.32
C LYS A 161 -12.99 13.92 5.73
N GLY A 162 -12.40 12.72 5.92
CA GLY A 162 -11.84 12.28 7.19
C GLY A 162 -10.69 11.30 6.99
N PRO A 163 -9.87 11.07 8.03
CA PRO A 163 -8.72 10.16 7.99
C PRO A 163 -9.16 8.70 8.17
N PHE A 164 -10.10 8.24 7.34
CA PHE A 164 -10.70 6.92 7.46
C PHE A 164 -10.25 5.99 6.32
N ALA A 165 -10.13 4.70 6.65
CA ALA A 165 -9.95 3.64 5.68
C ALA A 165 -11.27 2.87 5.52
N ILE A 166 -11.71 2.71 4.28
CA ILE A 166 -12.93 1.99 3.93
C ILE A 166 -12.56 0.89 2.94
N LEU A 167 -13.09 -0.31 3.12
CA LEU A 167 -12.93 -1.43 2.19
C LEU A 167 -14.26 -2.14 1.98
N THR A 168 -14.34 -2.95 0.92
CA THR A 168 -15.38 -3.97 0.84
C THR A 168 -15.24 -4.93 2.03
N LYS A 169 -16.36 -5.48 2.48
CA LYS A 169 -16.36 -6.41 3.61
C LYS A 169 -15.44 -7.61 3.35
N GLU A 170 -15.45 -8.14 2.13
CA GLU A 170 -14.62 -9.27 1.71
C GLU A 170 -13.12 -8.93 1.80
N ALA A 171 -12.72 -7.76 1.36
CA ALA A 171 -11.33 -7.30 1.48
C ALA A 171 -10.95 -7.06 2.95
N ALA A 172 -11.85 -6.50 3.76
CA ALA A 172 -11.62 -6.31 5.19
C ALA A 172 -11.53 -7.66 5.95
N ASP A 173 -12.38 -8.65 5.61
CA ASP A 173 -12.31 -10.00 6.18
C ASP A 173 -10.97 -10.70 5.85
N ALA A 174 -10.47 -10.52 4.63
CA ALA A 174 -9.15 -11.05 4.23
C ALA A 174 -8.01 -10.31 4.95
N LEU A 175 -8.09 -8.98 5.02
CA LEU A 175 -7.07 -8.15 5.67
C LEU A 175 -7.01 -8.38 7.19
N ALA A 176 -8.13 -8.74 7.83
CA ALA A 176 -8.16 -9.12 9.24
C ALA A 176 -7.29 -10.34 9.53
N LYS A 177 -7.23 -11.30 8.60
CA LYS A 177 -6.37 -12.49 8.73
C LYS A 177 -4.90 -12.12 8.56
N VAL A 178 -4.58 -11.18 7.66
CA VAL A 178 -3.22 -10.61 7.53
C VAL A 178 -2.82 -9.96 8.85
N GLN A 179 -3.68 -9.13 9.43
CA GLN A 179 -3.44 -8.46 10.71
C GLN A 179 -3.17 -9.47 11.84
N GLU A 180 -3.97 -10.55 11.93
CA GLU A 180 -3.76 -11.62 12.92
C GLU A 180 -2.40 -12.29 12.74
N GLU A 181 -2.03 -12.60 11.50
CA GLU A 181 -0.74 -13.23 11.18
C GLU A 181 0.43 -12.33 11.56
N VAL A 182 0.47 -11.07 11.11
CA VAL A 182 1.59 -10.17 11.37
C VAL A 182 1.70 -9.80 12.85
N ARG A 183 0.58 -9.77 13.59
CA ARG A 183 0.58 -9.58 15.04
C ARG A 183 1.31 -10.69 15.77
N SER A 184 1.22 -11.92 15.30
CA SER A 184 1.97 -13.04 15.86
C SER A 184 3.49 -12.89 15.74
N LEU A 185 3.92 -12.04 14.78
CA LEU A 185 5.33 -11.70 14.53
C LEU A 185 5.77 -10.42 15.26
N GLY A 186 4.87 -9.76 15.99
CA GLY A 186 5.16 -8.51 16.71
C GLY A 186 4.89 -7.24 15.90
N TYR A 187 4.20 -7.35 14.76
CA TYR A 187 3.87 -6.23 13.88
C TYR A 187 2.39 -5.90 13.89
N THR A 188 2.03 -4.76 13.31
CA THR A 188 0.66 -4.36 13.00
C THR A 188 0.62 -3.73 11.62
N LEU A 189 -0.54 -3.77 10.96
CA LEU A 189 -0.74 -3.07 9.70
C LEU A 189 -0.89 -1.56 9.95
N LEU A 190 -0.28 -0.76 9.07
CA LEU A 190 -0.47 0.68 8.99
C LEU A 190 -0.97 1.01 7.57
N ILE A 191 -2.20 1.49 7.48
CA ILE A 191 -2.90 1.77 6.21
C ILE A 191 -2.61 3.20 5.77
N TYR A 192 -2.14 3.36 4.53
CA TYR A 192 -1.91 4.65 3.86
C TYR A 192 -3.09 5.08 3.01
N ASP A 193 -3.73 4.13 2.31
CA ASP A 193 -4.93 4.33 1.52
C ASP A 193 -5.72 3.01 1.39
N ALA A 194 -7.04 3.14 1.18
CA ALA A 194 -7.94 2.00 0.99
C ALA A 194 -8.91 2.30 -0.17
N TYR A 195 -10.21 2.31 0.04
CA TYR A 195 -11.13 2.83 -0.96
C TYR A 195 -10.78 4.29 -1.28
N ARG A 196 -10.63 4.60 -2.58
CA ARG A 196 -10.32 5.91 -3.14
C ARG A 196 -11.44 6.31 -4.09
N PRO A 197 -12.18 7.39 -3.82
CA PRO A 197 -13.24 7.85 -4.71
C PRO A 197 -12.74 8.13 -6.12
N GLN A 198 -13.57 7.94 -7.15
CA GLN A 198 -13.18 8.27 -8.52
C GLN A 198 -12.82 9.76 -8.68
N LYS A 199 -13.46 10.67 -7.92
CA LYS A 199 -13.11 12.09 -7.90
C LYS A 199 -11.67 12.37 -7.43
N ALA A 200 -11.12 11.53 -6.54
CA ALA A 200 -9.73 11.59 -6.14
C ALA A 200 -8.78 11.20 -7.29
N VAL A 201 -9.12 10.16 -8.04
CA VAL A 201 -8.37 9.76 -9.25
C VAL A 201 -8.41 10.87 -10.30
N ASP A 202 -9.55 11.53 -10.46
CA ASP A 202 -9.69 12.68 -11.35
C ASP A 202 -8.88 13.90 -10.85
N HIS A 203 -8.71 14.07 -9.52
CA HIS A 203 -7.81 15.06 -8.95
C HIS A 203 -6.35 14.75 -9.32
N PHE A 204 -5.87 13.53 -9.17
CA PHE A 204 -4.54 13.11 -9.60
C PHE A 204 -4.29 13.39 -11.08
N LYS A 205 -5.30 13.13 -11.90
CA LYS A 205 -5.24 13.44 -13.34
C LYS A 205 -5.08 14.93 -13.60
N ARG A 206 -5.87 15.79 -12.93
CA ARG A 206 -5.74 17.25 -13.07
C ARG A 206 -4.38 17.74 -12.60
N TRP A 207 -3.94 17.26 -11.43
CA TRP A 207 -2.62 17.58 -10.89
C TRP A 207 -1.49 17.20 -11.85
N SER A 208 -1.55 16.03 -12.47
CA SER A 208 -0.52 15.58 -13.41
C SER A 208 -0.44 16.41 -14.69
N GLN A 209 -1.49 17.14 -15.01
CA GLN A 209 -1.57 18.02 -16.19
C GLN A 209 -1.05 19.45 -15.92
N ASP A 210 -0.78 19.79 -14.66
CA ASP A 210 -0.17 21.07 -14.29
C ASP A 210 1.35 20.93 -14.13
N PRO A 211 2.15 21.31 -15.13
CA PRO A 211 3.61 21.20 -15.06
C PRO A 211 4.24 22.24 -14.13
N SER A 212 3.50 23.26 -13.69
CA SER A 212 4.01 24.33 -12.84
C SER A 212 4.00 23.95 -11.35
N ASP A 213 3.12 23.04 -10.92
CA ASP A 213 3.08 22.52 -9.56
C ASP A 213 4.14 21.41 -9.39
N THR A 214 5.30 21.78 -8.88
CA THR A 214 6.46 20.88 -8.66
C THR A 214 6.85 20.75 -7.20
N LYS A 215 5.98 21.18 -6.26
CA LYS A 215 6.31 21.28 -4.83
C LYS A 215 6.73 19.93 -4.21
N THR A 216 6.20 18.81 -4.69
CA THR A 216 6.47 17.45 -4.21
C THR A 216 7.46 16.69 -5.09
N LYS A 217 8.04 17.35 -6.13
CA LYS A 217 8.88 16.66 -7.11
C LYS A 217 10.10 16.00 -6.48
N ALA A 218 10.76 16.69 -5.55
CA ALA A 218 11.98 16.19 -4.92
C ALA A 218 11.73 14.91 -4.12
N ASP A 219 10.57 14.79 -3.49
CA ASP A 219 10.25 13.71 -2.57
C ASP A 219 9.58 12.51 -3.25
N HIS A 220 8.85 12.73 -4.35
CA HIS A 220 8.04 11.68 -4.97
C HIS A 220 8.44 11.31 -6.41
N TYR A 221 8.97 12.25 -7.22
CA TYR A 221 9.28 11.98 -8.64
C TYR A 221 10.48 12.80 -9.16
N PRO A 222 11.65 12.77 -8.46
CA PRO A 222 12.78 13.65 -8.78
C PRO A 222 13.27 13.50 -10.22
N ASP A 223 13.24 12.28 -10.73
CA ASP A 223 13.78 11.91 -12.04
C ASP A 223 12.73 11.89 -13.17
N LEU A 224 11.48 12.22 -12.84
CA LEU A 224 10.36 12.12 -13.79
C LEU A 224 9.70 13.47 -14.04
N GLU A 225 9.17 13.63 -15.26
CA GLU A 225 8.28 14.72 -15.58
C GLU A 225 6.82 14.26 -15.40
N LYS A 226 5.96 15.10 -14.83
CA LYS A 226 4.53 14.80 -14.59
C LYS A 226 3.82 14.27 -15.84
N SER A 227 4.13 14.83 -17.02
CA SER A 227 3.57 14.42 -18.30
C SER A 227 3.85 12.95 -18.67
N ARG A 228 4.84 12.32 -18.02
CA ARG A 228 5.21 10.91 -18.22
C ARG A 228 4.50 9.95 -17.28
N LEU A 229 3.98 10.43 -16.14
CA LEU A 229 3.41 9.59 -15.08
C LEU A 229 2.26 8.71 -15.56
N PHE A 230 1.37 9.29 -16.40
CA PHE A 230 0.30 8.52 -17.05
C PHE A 230 0.84 7.43 -17.98
N LYS A 231 1.83 7.79 -18.81
CA LYS A 231 2.41 6.87 -19.81
C LYS A 231 3.18 5.72 -19.16
N MET A 232 3.74 5.97 -17.98
CA MET A 232 4.51 4.98 -17.21
C MET A 232 3.63 4.14 -16.29
N GLY A 233 2.34 4.46 -16.17
CA GLY A 233 1.37 3.70 -15.39
C GLY A 233 1.31 4.05 -13.90
N TYR A 234 1.98 5.15 -13.47
CA TYR A 234 1.88 5.63 -12.08
C TYR A 234 0.56 6.35 -11.80
N ILE A 235 -0.04 6.98 -12.81
CA ILE A 235 -1.37 7.59 -12.72
C ILE A 235 -2.24 7.00 -13.83
N ALA A 236 -3.46 6.63 -13.48
CA ALA A 236 -4.45 6.07 -14.40
C ALA A 236 -5.74 6.89 -14.39
N SER A 237 -6.61 6.67 -15.38
CA SER A 237 -7.95 7.28 -15.42
C SER A 237 -8.97 6.58 -14.53
N ARG A 238 -8.65 5.36 -14.07
CA ARG A 238 -9.41 4.52 -13.14
C ARG A 238 -8.43 3.79 -12.25
N SER A 239 -8.81 3.54 -11.01
CA SER A 239 -7.96 2.89 -10.01
C SER A 239 -8.65 1.67 -9.42
N GLY A 240 -7.87 0.63 -9.12
CA GLY A 240 -8.32 -0.52 -8.32
C GLY A 240 -8.96 -0.09 -7.00
N HIS A 241 -8.39 0.92 -6.36
CA HIS A 241 -8.91 1.49 -5.11
C HIS A 241 -10.37 1.96 -5.20
N SER A 242 -10.79 2.50 -6.36
CA SER A 242 -12.19 2.94 -6.55
C SER A 242 -13.20 1.78 -6.60
N ARG A 243 -12.72 0.53 -6.68
CA ARG A 243 -13.56 -0.68 -6.57
C ARG A 243 -13.72 -1.19 -5.13
N GLY A 244 -12.93 -0.62 -4.17
CA GLY A 244 -13.06 -0.87 -2.75
C GLY A 244 -12.35 -2.11 -2.21
N SER A 245 -11.55 -2.81 -3.03
CA SER A 245 -10.84 -4.02 -2.61
C SER A 245 -9.32 -3.93 -2.80
N THR A 246 -8.80 -2.71 -2.96
CA THR A 246 -7.39 -2.40 -3.05
C THR A 246 -6.96 -1.60 -1.83
N VAL A 247 -5.77 -1.88 -1.31
CA VAL A 247 -5.21 -1.23 -0.12
C VAL A 247 -3.73 -0.94 -0.32
N ASP A 248 -3.31 0.25 0.12
CA ASP A 248 -1.91 0.66 0.25
C ASP A 248 -1.54 0.67 1.74
N LEU A 249 -0.50 -0.10 2.11
CA LEU A 249 -0.16 -0.32 3.51
C LEU A 249 1.30 -0.68 3.73
N THR A 250 1.70 -0.63 5.01
CA THR A 250 3.00 -1.13 5.48
C THR A 250 2.84 -1.91 6.77
N LEU A 251 3.95 -2.46 7.26
CA LEU A 251 4.08 -2.99 8.62
C LEU A 251 4.61 -1.91 9.56
N ALA A 252 4.09 -1.90 10.77
CA ALA A 252 4.64 -1.13 11.88
C ALA A 252 4.92 -2.04 13.08
N ASP A 253 5.87 -1.68 13.91
CA ASP A 253 6.09 -2.35 15.19
C ASP A 253 4.84 -2.22 16.07
N ALA A 254 4.33 -3.33 16.57
CA ALA A 254 3.05 -3.35 17.29
C ALA A 254 3.10 -2.60 18.64
N ALA A 255 4.27 -2.48 19.26
CA ALA A 255 4.44 -1.83 20.55
C ALA A 255 4.66 -0.32 20.41
N THR A 256 5.48 0.11 19.45
CA THR A 256 5.84 1.51 19.25
C THR A 256 4.94 2.20 18.24
N GLY A 257 4.48 1.47 17.20
CA GLY A 257 3.74 1.99 16.08
C GLY A 257 4.59 2.59 14.99
N GLU A 258 5.92 2.53 15.12
CA GLU A 258 6.83 3.02 14.10
C GLU A 258 6.80 2.09 12.88
N PRO A 259 6.69 2.64 11.67
CA PRO A 259 6.70 1.85 10.45
C PRO A 259 8.06 1.19 10.24
N LEU A 260 8.06 -0.05 9.71
CA LEU A 260 9.29 -0.72 9.30
C LEU A 260 9.92 -0.01 8.10
N ASP A 261 11.24 -0.02 8.07
CA ASP A 261 11.98 0.49 6.92
C ASP A 261 11.81 -0.44 5.71
N MET A 262 11.08 0.02 4.71
CA MET A 262 10.82 -0.69 3.46
C MET A 262 11.77 -0.29 2.33
N GLY A 263 12.76 0.58 2.59
CA GLY A 263 13.80 0.98 1.63
C GLY A 263 13.37 2.01 0.59
N GLY A 264 12.16 2.54 0.72
CA GLY A 264 11.63 3.59 -0.13
C GLY A 264 10.33 4.13 0.42
N PRO A 265 10.06 5.44 0.28
CA PRO A 265 8.82 6.03 0.80
C PRO A 265 7.60 5.61 -0.02
N PHE A 266 6.44 5.70 0.63
CA PHE A 266 5.14 5.56 -0.02
C PHE A 266 4.98 6.59 -1.15
N ASP A 267 4.35 6.22 -2.25
CA ASP A 267 4.11 7.07 -3.42
C ASP A 267 5.37 7.64 -4.10
N PHE A 268 6.51 6.97 -3.98
CA PHE A 268 7.68 7.33 -4.75
C PHE A 268 7.63 6.70 -6.16
N PHE A 269 7.63 7.52 -7.19
CA PHE A 269 7.56 7.08 -8.58
C PHE A 269 8.95 6.75 -9.13
N GLY A 270 9.39 5.53 -8.90
CA GLY A 270 10.73 5.08 -9.30
C GLY A 270 10.97 3.60 -9.04
N GLU A 271 12.11 3.09 -9.52
CA GLU A 271 12.48 1.68 -9.41
C GLU A 271 12.61 1.20 -7.97
N VAL A 272 12.98 2.09 -7.04
CA VAL A 272 13.08 1.73 -5.61
C VAL A 272 11.74 1.25 -5.03
N SER A 273 10.61 1.63 -5.61
CA SER A 273 9.27 1.20 -5.21
C SER A 273 8.89 -0.19 -5.72
N HIS A 274 9.60 -0.74 -6.70
CA HIS A 274 9.29 -2.06 -7.24
C HIS A 274 9.60 -3.15 -6.21
N HIS A 275 8.78 -4.21 -6.18
CA HIS A 275 9.00 -5.34 -5.26
C HIS A 275 10.37 -5.98 -5.43
N ASP A 276 10.83 -6.17 -6.66
CA ASP A 276 12.07 -6.87 -7.00
C ASP A 276 13.27 -5.92 -7.23
N THR A 277 13.21 -4.70 -6.67
CA THR A 277 14.27 -3.72 -6.85
C THR A 277 15.59 -4.19 -6.20
N PRO A 278 16.74 -4.01 -6.89
CA PRO A 278 18.05 -4.26 -6.29
C PRO A 278 18.59 -3.07 -5.48
N LEU A 279 17.83 -1.97 -5.36
CA LEU A 279 18.27 -0.70 -4.78
C LEU A 279 18.10 -0.61 -3.26
N ILE A 280 17.63 -1.68 -2.62
CA ILE A 280 17.37 -1.73 -1.18
C ILE A 280 18.26 -2.76 -0.49
N THR A 281 18.40 -2.65 0.83
CA THR A 281 19.17 -3.60 1.65
C THR A 281 18.46 -4.95 1.78
N GLU A 282 19.19 -5.98 2.22
CA GLU A 282 18.59 -7.29 2.51
C GLU A 282 17.54 -7.23 3.62
N GLU A 283 17.74 -6.36 4.63
CA GLU A 283 16.78 -6.14 5.71
C GLU A 283 15.48 -5.52 5.20
N GLN A 284 15.57 -4.44 4.40
CA GLN A 284 14.42 -3.80 3.76
C GLN A 284 13.67 -4.78 2.84
N ALA A 285 14.41 -5.59 2.07
CA ALA A 285 13.81 -6.64 1.25
C ALA A 285 13.14 -7.74 2.10
N ALA A 286 13.69 -8.06 3.29
CA ALA A 286 13.06 -9.01 4.22
C ALA A 286 11.75 -8.44 4.79
N ASN A 287 11.73 -7.16 5.15
CA ASN A 287 10.53 -6.47 5.63
C ASN A 287 9.41 -6.49 4.57
N ARG A 288 9.74 -6.17 3.30
CA ARG A 288 8.79 -6.27 2.18
C ARG A 288 8.28 -7.70 1.97
N ARG A 289 9.15 -8.71 2.11
CA ARG A 289 8.74 -10.12 1.98
C ARG A 289 7.75 -10.53 3.06
N ILE A 290 7.95 -10.12 4.32
CA ILE A 290 6.99 -10.41 5.40
C ILE A 290 5.61 -9.88 5.04
N LEU A 291 5.50 -8.63 4.60
CA LEU A 291 4.23 -8.03 4.19
C LEU A 291 3.64 -8.77 2.98
N LYS A 292 4.42 -8.92 1.91
CA LYS A 292 3.97 -9.52 0.65
C LYS A 292 3.48 -10.95 0.86
N ASP A 293 4.25 -11.77 1.57
CA ASP A 293 3.91 -13.18 1.81
C ASP A 293 2.63 -13.31 2.66
N ALA A 294 2.43 -12.43 3.65
CA ALA A 294 1.20 -12.41 4.44
C ALA A 294 -0.01 -11.99 3.58
N MET A 295 0.11 -10.94 2.78
CA MET A 295 -0.94 -10.48 1.88
C MET A 295 -1.33 -11.56 0.86
N GLU A 296 -0.37 -12.17 0.18
CA GLU A 296 -0.61 -13.21 -0.82
C GLU A 296 -1.23 -14.47 -0.22
N ARG A 297 -0.83 -14.89 0.99
CA ARG A 297 -1.46 -16.03 1.69
C ARG A 297 -2.93 -15.82 1.98
N HIS A 298 -3.34 -14.58 2.14
CA HIS A 298 -4.74 -14.23 2.44
C HIS A 298 -5.51 -13.68 1.24
N GLY A 299 -5.01 -13.97 0.01
CA GLY A 299 -5.76 -13.76 -1.23
C GLY A 299 -5.59 -12.40 -1.88
N PHE A 300 -4.61 -11.61 -1.47
CA PHE A 300 -4.27 -10.37 -2.15
C PHE A 300 -3.20 -10.60 -3.21
N GLU A 301 -3.27 -9.85 -4.30
CA GLU A 301 -2.28 -9.78 -5.36
C GLU A 301 -1.46 -8.50 -5.23
N ALA A 302 -0.12 -8.64 -5.25
CA ALA A 302 0.81 -7.52 -5.18
C ALA A 302 0.96 -6.84 -6.54
N TYR A 303 0.99 -5.51 -6.57
CA TYR A 303 1.34 -4.77 -7.77
C TYR A 303 2.87 -4.65 -7.90
N ALA A 304 3.45 -5.18 -8.96
CA ALA A 304 4.90 -5.33 -9.09
C ALA A 304 5.71 -4.03 -8.96
N LYS A 305 5.12 -2.87 -9.27
CA LYS A 305 5.81 -1.58 -9.26
C LYS A 305 5.69 -0.79 -7.95
N GLU A 306 4.89 -1.26 -6.99
CA GLU A 306 4.57 -0.57 -5.75
C GLU A 306 4.54 -1.56 -4.60
N TRP A 307 5.55 -1.54 -3.73
CA TRP A 307 5.70 -2.51 -2.66
C TRP A 307 4.57 -2.48 -1.62
N TRP A 308 3.83 -1.39 -1.56
CA TRP A 308 2.72 -1.16 -0.62
C TRP A 308 1.34 -1.58 -1.16
N HIS A 309 1.20 -1.76 -2.49
CA HIS A 309 -0.09 -1.86 -3.19
C HIS A 309 -0.54 -3.29 -3.41
N TYR A 310 -1.75 -3.62 -2.92
CA TYR A 310 -2.34 -4.94 -2.97
C TYR A 310 -3.83 -4.89 -3.30
N THR A 311 -4.29 -5.76 -4.17
CA THR A 311 -5.70 -5.91 -4.54
C THR A 311 -6.19 -7.31 -4.19
N LEU A 312 -7.38 -7.44 -3.58
CA LEU A 312 -8.00 -8.74 -3.36
C LEU A 312 -8.30 -9.43 -4.69
N ALA A 313 -7.81 -10.67 -4.89
CA ALA A 313 -7.97 -11.39 -6.16
C ALA A 313 -9.44 -11.62 -6.52
N ASP A 314 -10.23 -12.05 -5.54
CA ASP A 314 -11.67 -12.30 -5.68
C ASP A 314 -12.49 -11.08 -5.21
N GLU A 315 -12.26 -9.92 -5.81
CA GLU A 315 -12.99 -8.70 -5.45
C GLU A 315 -14.47 -8.75 -5.86
N PRO A 316 -15.41 -8.26 -4.98
CA PRO A 316 -16.84 -8.36 -5.26
C PRO A 316 -17.32 -7.43 -6.38
N TYR A 317 -16.57 -6.35 -6.67
CA TYR A 317 -16.97 -5.32 -7.63
C TYR A 317 -15.88 -5.06 -8.70
N PRO A 318 -15.47 -6.07 -9.51
CA PRO A 318 -14.31 -5.94 -10.41
C PRO A 318 -14.49 -4.89 -11.52
N GLU A 319 -15.72 -4.51 -11.84
CA GLU A 319 -16.06 -3.57 -12.90
C GLU A 319 -16.73 -2.27 -12.40
N THR A 320 -16.97 -2.13 -11.08
CA THR A 320 -17.69 -0.99 -10.52
C THR A 320 -16.73 -0.02 -9.84
N TYR A 321 -16.70 1.22 -10.31
CA TYR A 321 -15.88 2.29 -9.75
C TYR A 321 -16.79 3.24 -8.98
N PHE A 322 -16.63 3.28 -7.67
CA PHE A 322 -17.43 4.08 -6.77
C PHE A 322 -16.90 5.50 -6.65
N ASP A 323 -17.77 6.44 -6.23
CA ASP A 323 -17.41 7.85 -6.07
C ASP A 323 -18.09 8.51 -4.86
N PHE A 324 -18.33 7.74 -3.78
CA PHE A 324 -18.78 8.30 -2.49
C PHE A 324 -17.59 8.85 -1.71
N ASP A 325 -17.84 9.82 -0.82
CA ASP A 325 -16.79 10.42 -0.01
C ASP A 325 -16.27 9.47 1.09
N VAL A 326 -15.02 9.61 1.48
CA VAL A 326 -14.42 9.00 2.66
C VAL A 326 -14.68 9.93 3.85
N GLU A 327 -15.77 9.66 4.59
CA GLU A 327 -16.27 10.53 5.67
C GLU A 327 -16.79 9.78 6.92
#